data_648ddfd481f5a6c9e4c9cc980804d14c
#
_entry.id   648ddfd481f5a6c9e4c9cc980804d14c
#
_cell.length_a   1.000
_cell.length_b   1.000
_cell.length_c   1.000
_cell.angle_alpha   90.00
_cell.angle_beta   90.00
_cell.angle_gamma   90.00
#
_symmetry.space_group_name_H-M   'P 1'
#
loop_
_entity.id
_entity.type
_entity.pdbx_description
1 polymer ?
#
loop_
_entity_poly.entity_id
_entity_poly.type
_entity_poly.pdbx_seq_one_letter_code
_entity_poly.pdbx_strand_id
1 'polypeptide(L)'
;MENASEIDARRAAEERAQTVATQDALFEPWARSTVGEPVLVREVTGDPSYWLVPVELADRAIGFVRVTTEGRAVASGALYRHPGMLDTAPPVVTGITAADARERVADALGPDSAVDDPIYVHDGPPGREAWLVRVRERDGATRLLFVTEAGWYERSPDSAGSAPGLEGDQ
;
A
#
# COMPACT_ATOMS: atom_id res chain seq x y z
N MET A 1 -9.52 17.34 13.73
CA MET A 1 -8.56 16.37 14.31
C MET A 1 -7.31 16.40 13.45
N GLU A 2 -6.17 16.64 14.03
CA GLU A 2 -4.90 16.63 13.31
C GLU A 2 -4.52 15.18 13.00
N ASN A 3 -4.22 14.87 11.75
CA ASN A 3 -3.79 13.53 11.37
C ASN A 3 -2.40 13.25 11.95
N ALA A 4 -2.16 12.01 12.39
CA ALA A 4 -0.85 11.59 12.84
C ALA A 4 0.19 11.81 11.74
N SER A 5 1.32 12.34 12.13
CA SER A 5 2.46 12.54 11.23
C SER A 5 3.09 11.20 10.85
N GLU A 6 3.90 11.21 9.82
CA GLU A 6 4.77 10.08 9.43
C GLU A 6 5.65 9.61 10.61
N ILE A 7 6.14 10.55 11.43
CA ILE A 7 6.94 10.25 12.63
C ILE A 7 6.12 9.46 13.65
N ASP A 8 4.87 9.85 13.88
CA ASP A 8 3.99 9.15 14.81
C ASP A 8 3.64 7.74 14.31
N ALA A 9 3.41 7.61 13.00
CA ALA A 9 3.16 6.32 12.37
C ALA A 9 4.36 5.38 12.51
N ARG A 10 5.57 5.88 12.28
CA ARG A 10 6.82 5.13 12.44
C ARG A 10 7.00 4.67 13.89
N ARG A 11 6.83 5.54 14.86
CA ARG A 11 6.96 5.21 16.29
C ARG A 11 5.95 4.13 16.71
N ALA A 12 4.69 4.27 16.33
CA ALA A 12 3.66 3.26 16.63
C ALA A 12 3.99 1.89 16.00
N ALA A 13 4.57 1.90 14.79
CA ALA A 13 4.99 0.69 14.12
C ALA A 13 6.21 0.04 14.79
N GLU A 14 7.19 0.82 15.26
CA GLU A 14 8.36 0.32 16.00
C GLU A 14 7.93 -0.39 17.30
N GLU A 15 7.05 0.23 18.08
CA GLU A 15 6.50 -0.37 19.30
C GLU A 15 5.75 -1.67 19.00
N ARG A 16 4.94 -1.68 17.96
CA ARG A 16 4.20 -2.87 17.54
C ARG A 16 5.11 -3.98 17.05
N ALA A 17 6.12 -3.67 16.25
CA ALA A 17 7.07 -4.64 15.73
C ALA A 17 7.85 -5.33 16.87
N GLN A 18 8.31 -4.59 17.85
CA GLN A 18 8.97 -5.13 19.05
C GLN A 18 8.04 -6.05 19.85
N THR A 19 6.77 -5.67 19.99
CA THR A 19 5.78 -6.45 20.72
C THR A 19 5.52 -7.79 20.05
N VAL A 20 5.22 -7.80 18.74
CA VAL A 20 4.88 -9.05 18.04
C VAL A 20 6.08 -9.99 17.89
N ALA A 21 7.30 -9.45 17.81
CA ALA A 21 8.53 -10.25 17.74
C ALA A 21 8.74 -11.17 18.93
N THR A 22 8.14 -10.85 20.07
CA THR A 22 8.22 -11.65 21.31
C THR A 22 7.01 -12.55 21.55
N GLN A 23 5.93 -12.35 20.81
CA GLN A 23 4.66 -13.04 21.04
C GLN A 23 4.46 -14.28 20.14
N ASP A 24 5.04 -14.28 18.95
CA ASP A 24 4.83 -15.33 17.96
C ASP A 24 6.13 -15.63 17.22
N ALA A 25 6.44 -16.92 17.11
CA ALA A 25 7.64 -17.42 16.42
C ALA A 25 7.70 -16.99 14.94
N LEU A 26 6.56 -16.76 14.29
CA LEU A 26 6.51 -16.22 12.92
C LEU A 26 7.23 -14.88 12.82
N PHE A 27 7.11 -14.03 13.84
CA PHE A 27 7.68 -12.67 13.86
C PHE A 27 9.06 -12.59 14.53
N GLU A 28 9.70 -13.72 14.87
CA GLU A 28 11.04 -13.72 15.48
C GLU A 28 12.05 -12.87 14.69
N PRO A 29 12.10 -12.92 13.35
CA PRO A 29 13.03 -12.08 12.59
C PRO A 29 12.87 -10.57 12.80
N TRP A 30 11.68 -10.13 13.23
CA TRP A 30 11.40 -8.71 13.48
C TRP A 30 12.20 -8.14 14.66
N ALA A 31 12.69 -8.98 15.57
CA ALA A 31 13.58 -8.55 16.65
C ALA A 31 14.88 -7.91 16.14
N ARG A 32 15.29 -8.22 14.89
CA ARG A 32 16.51 -7.73 14.24
C ARG A 32 16.21 -6.75 13.10
N SER A 33 14.95 -6.42 12.90
CA SER A 33 14.50 -5.54 11.82
C SER A 33 14.56 -4.06 12.22
N THR A 34 14.41 -3.22 11.20
CA THR A 34 14.15 -1.79 11.36
C THR A 34 12.82 -1.44 10.69
N VAL A 35 12.23 -0.34 11.11
CA VAL A 35 11.04 0.20 10.47
C VAL A 35 11.46 1.17 9.38
N GLY A 36 10.94 0.96 8.18
CA GLY A 36 11.23 1.80 7.02
C GLY A 36 10.34 3.02 6.92
N GLU A 37 10.33 3.63 5.75
CA GLU A 37 9.57 4.84 5.47
C GLU A 37 8.07 4.52 5.35
N PRO A 38 7.19 5.18 6.14
CA PRO A 38 5.76 4.98 6.06
C PRO A 38 5.18 5.38 4.70
N VAL A 39 4.27 4.57 4.19
CA VAL A 39 3.52 4.85 2.95
C VAL A 39 2.09 5.24 3.34
N LEU A 40 1.67 6.46 2.98
CA LEU A 40 0.30 6.88 3.19
C LEU A 40 -0.62 6.20 2.18
N VAL A 41 -1.49 5.33 2.67
CA VAL A 41 -2.57 4.72 1.87
C VAL A 41 -3.76 5.65 1.88
N ARG A 42 -4.29 5.93 0.70
CA ARG A 42 -5.41 6.85 0.50
C ARG A 42 -6.65 6.11 0.01
N GLU A 43 -7.79 6.78 0.16
CA GLU A 43 -8.97 6.45 -0.61
C GLU A 43 -8.73 6.78 -2.10
N VAL A 44 -9.52 6.19 -3.00
CA VAL A 44 -9.45 6.51 -4.43
C VAL A 44 -9.75 7.99 -4.69
N THR A 45 -10.52 8.65 -3.81
CA THR A 45 -10.77 10.09 -3.82
C THR A 45 -9.53 10.93 -3.55
N GLY A 46 -8.50 10.34 -2.92
CA GLY A 46 -7.26 10.98 -2.51
C GLY A 46 -7.18 11.30 -1.01
N ASP A 47 -8.26 11.10 -0.25
CA ASP A 47 -8.29 11.35 1.19
C ASP A 47 -7.39 10.34 1.93
N PRO A 48 -6.67 10.77 2.99
CA PRO A 48 -5.88 9.86 3.82
C PRO A 48 -6.74 8.78 4.46
N SER A 49 -6.27 7.52 4.43
CA SER A 49 -6.97 6.38 5.02
C SER A 49 -6.19 5.77 6.19
N TYR A 50 -4.96 5.36 5.96
CA TYR A 50 -4.06 4.83 6.98
C TYR A 50 -2.60 4.85 6.50
N TRP A 51 -1.68 4.59 7.41
CA TRP A 51 -0.27 4.39 7.10
C TRP A 51 0.06 2.91 6.99
N LEU A 52 0.76 2.53 5.94
CA LEU A 52 1.40 1.23 5.79
C LEU A 52 2.89 1.41 6.07
N VAL A 53 3.35 0.86 7.18
CA VAL A 53 4.73 1.04 7.62
C VAL A 53 5.50 -0.25 7.42
N PRO A 54 6.53 -0.27 6.57
CA PRO A 54 7.29 -1.48 6.31
C PRO A 54 8.17 -1.84 7.50
N VAL A 55 8.29 -3.15 7.73
CA VAL A 55 9.30 -3.75 8.61
C VAL A 55 10.37 -4.36 7.71
N GLU A 56 11.61 -3.91 7.84
CA GLU A 56 12.69 -4.18 6.90
C GLU A 56 13.85 -4.94 7.53
N LEU A 57 14.37 -5.90 6.80
CA LEU A 57 15.58 -6.65 7.16
C LEU A 57 16.30 -7.05 5.86
N ALA A 58 17.62 -6.82 5.81
CA ALA A 58 18.48 -7.20 4.68
C ALA A 58 17.95 -6.72 3.32
N ASP A 59 17.60 -5.44 3.24
CA ASP A 59 17.08 -4.75 2.04
C ASP A 59 15.77 -5.34 1.48
N ARG A 60 14.97 -5.95 2.36
CA ARG A 60 13.65 -6.49 2.03
C ARG A 60 12.59 -6.02 3.01
N ALA A 61 11.38 -5.80 2.50
CA ALA A 61 10.20 -5.61 3.33
C ALA A 61 9.71 -6.98 3.81
N ILE A 62 10.12 -7.36 5.01
CA ILE A 62 9.75 -8.67 5.61
C ILE A 62 8.36 -8.65 6.26
N GLY A 63 7.77 -7.47 6.41
CA GLY A 63 6.44 -7.33 6.96
C GLY A 63 5.97 -5.89 6.93
N PHE A 64 4.81 -5.68 7.51
CA PHE A 64 4.21 -4.36 7.64
C PHE A 64 3.46 -4.20 8.97
N VAL A 65 3.34 -2.95 9.38
CA VAL A 65 2.39 -2.52 10.41
C VAL A 65 1.44 -1.51 9.78
N ARG A 66 0.14 -1.72 9.96
CA ARG A 66 -0.89 -0.74 9.58
C ARG A 66 -1.18 0.15 10.77
N VAL A 67 -1.08 1.46 10.55
CA VAL A 67 -1.28 2.49 11.58
C VAL A 67 -2.39 3.42 11.11
N THR A 68 -3.35 3.70 11.98
CA THR A 68 -4.46 4.62 11.64
C THR A 68 -3.97 6.05 11.49
N THR A 69 -4.78 6.91 10.89
CA THR A 69 -4.48 8.35 10.79
C THR A 69 -4.41 9.06 12.15
N GLU A 70 -4.85 8.40 13.24
CA GLU A 70 -4.70 8.88 14.64
C GLU A 70 -3.44 8.31 15.33
N GLY A 71 -2.60 7.56 14.60
CA GLY A 71 -1.32 7.03 15.14
C GLY A 71 -1.43 5.74 15.95
N ARG A 72 -2.48 4.92 15.75
CA ARG A 72 -2.65 3.63 16.43
C ARG A 72 -2.30 2.46 15.51
N ALA A 73 -1.41 1.59 15.94
CA ALA A 73 -1.14 0.33 15.26
C ALA A 73 -2.34 -0.63 15.41
N VAL A 74 -2.94 -1.05 14.30
CA VAL A 74 -4.17 -1.86 14.28
C VAL A 74 -3.99 -3.24 13.66
N ALA A 75 -2.97 -3.43 12.84
CA ALA A 75 -2.66 -4.71 12.22
C ALA A 75 -1.17 -4.84 11.95
N SER A 76 -0.70 -6.07 11.87
CA SER A 76 0.65 -6.42 11.44
C SER A 76 0.62 -7.72 10.66
N GLY A 77 1.48 -7.85 9.67
CA GLY A 77 1.56 -9.02 8.82
C GLY A 77 2.98 -9.31 8.34
N ALA A 78 3.34 -10.59 8.31
CA ALA A 78 4.58 -11.05 7.70
C ALA A 78 4.41 -11.18 6.18
N LEU A 79 5.44 -10.82 5.42
CA LEU A 79 5.52 -10.96 3.97
C LEU A 79 6.37 -12.16 3.55
N TYR A 80 6.58 -13.08 4.45
CA TYR A 80 7.21 -14.40 4.27
C TYR A 80 6.35 -15.47 4.96
N ARG A 81 6.50 -16.72 4.55
CA ARG A 81 5.74 -17.84 5.13
C ARG A 81 6.39 -18.45 6.36
N HIS A 82 7.72 -18.44 6.39
CA HIS A 82 8.51 -19.00 7.50
C HIS A 82 9.71 -18.10 7.80
N PRO A 83 10.14 -18.00 9.06
CA PRO A 83 11.29 -17.20 9.46
C PRO A 83 12.59 -17.52 8.74
N GLY A 84 12.74 -18.73 8.20
CA GLY A 84 13.88 -19.15 7.38
C GLY A 84 13.79 -18.80 5.89
N MET A 85 12.70 -18.18 5.43
CA MET A 85 12.42 -17.88 4.03
C MET A 85 12.27 -16.36 3.78
N LEU A 86 13.10 -15.56 4.42
CA LEU A 86 13.05 -14.09 4.29
C LEU A 86 13.42 -13.61 2.89
N ASP A 87 14.13 -14.38 2.12
CA ASP A 87 14.47 -14.14 0.72
C ASP A 87 13.26 -14.14 -0.21
N THR A 88 12.13 -14.70 0.22
CA THR A 88 10.85 -14.65 -0.50
C THR A 88 10.08 -13.36 -0.29
N ALA A 89 10.48 -12.53 0.68
CA ALA A 89 9.85 -11.24 0.92
C ALA A 89 10.14 -10.24 -0.22
N PRO A 90 9.20 -9.35 -0.55
CA PRO A 90 9.40 -8.37 -1.60
C PRO A 90 10.47 -7.33 -1.23
N PRO A 91 11.08 -6.65 -2.23
CA PRO A 91 12.05 -5.59 -1.96
C PRO A 91 11.42 -4.34 -1.33
N VAL A 92 10.15 -4.08 -1.62
CA VAL A 92 9.38 -2.97 -1.06
C VAL A 92 8.00 -3.44 -0.62
N VAL A 93 7.44 -2.82 0.42
CA VAL A 93 6.15 -3.21 1.01
C VAL A 93 4.98 -3.10 0.04
N THR A 94 5.09 -2.22 -0.94
CA THR A 94 4.09 -1.98 -2.00
C THR A 94 4.23 -2.95 -3.19
N GLY A 95 5.16 -3.91 -3.12
CA GLY A 95 5.49 -4.84 -4.20
C GLY A 95 6.34 -4.21 -5.30
N ILE A 96 5.91 -3.06 -5.82
CA ILE A 96 6.63 -2.22 -6.80
C ILE A 96 6.68 -0.77 -6.30
N THR A 97 7.62 0.01 -6.81
CA THR A 97 7.73 1.44 -6.46
C THR A 97 6.72 2.30 -7.23
N ALA A 98 6.49 3.52 -6.77
CA ALA A 98 5.70 4.51 -7.51
C ALA A 98 6.29 4.79 -8.91
N ALA A 99 7.62 4.84 -9.02
CA ALA A 99 8.31 5.05 -10.29
C ALA A 99 8.05 3.89 -11.26
N ASP A 100 8.13 2.63 -10.79
CA ASP A 100 7.83 1.45 -11.61
C ASP A 100 6.36 1.46 -12.08
N ALA A 101 5.43 1.84 -11.20
CA ALA A 101 4.01 1.93 -11.55
C ALA A 101 3.76 2.96 -12.65
N ARG A 102 4.39 4.14 -12.53
CA ARG A 102 4.30 5.19 -13.54
C ARG A 102 4.90 4.76 -14.88
N GLU A 103 6.08 4.14 -14.87
CA GLU A 103 6.75 3.64 -16.07
C GLU A 103 5.91 2.60 -16.80
N ARG A 104 5.34 1.62 -16.08
CA ARG A 104 4.46 0.59 -16.66
C ARG A 104 3.26 1.21 -17.39
N VAL A 105 2.64 2.24 -16.81
CA VAL A 105 1.52 2.94 -17.45
C VAL A 105 1.98 3.74 -18.66
N ALA A 106 3.08 4.48 -18.54
CA ALA A 106 3.63 5.26 -19.65
C ALA A 106 3.98 4.39 -20.84
N ASP A 107 4.61 3.24 -20.63
CA ASP A 107 4.95 2.27 -21.65
C ASP A 107 3.72 1.67 -22.33
N ALA A 108 2.66 1.38 -21.57
CA ALA A 108 1.44 0.80 -22.09
C ALA A 108 0.60 1.77 -22.93
N LEU A 109 0.62 3.06 -22.60
CA LEU A 109 -0.23 4.08 -23.23
C LEU A 109 0.50 4.93 -24.29
N GLY A 110 1.83 4.92 -24.27
CA GLY A 110 2.65 5.70 -25.19
C GLY A 110 2.77 7.19 -24.83
N PRO A 111 3.49 7.98 -25.68
CA PRO A 111 3.94 9.33 -25.33
C PRO A 111 2.85 10.40 -25.34
N ASP A 112 1.67 10.10 -25.87
CA ASP A 112 0.60 11.07 -26.07
C ASP A 112 -0.32 11.28 -24.83
N SER A 113 -0.12 10.49 -23.78
CA SER A 113 -0.92 10.51 -22.57
C SER A 113 -0.23 11.30 -21.45
N ALA A 114 -0.98 12.18 -20.77
CA ALA A 114 -0.50 12.87 -19.57
C ALA A 114 -0.73 11.98 -18.34
N VAL A 115 0.38 11.49 -17.77
CA VAL A 115 0.38 10.58 -16.62
C VAL A 115 0.68 11.37 -15.34
N ASP A 116 -0.26 11.38 -14.40
CA ASP A 116 -0.09 12.02 -13.10
C ASP A 116 0.84 11.19 -12.19
N ASP A 117 1.32 11.79 -11.11
CA ASP A 117 2.11 11.07 -10.12
C ASP A 117 1.26 10.01 -9.41
N PRO A 118 1.78 8.78 -9.25
CA PRO A 118 1.04 7.71 -8.59
C PRO A 118 0.77 8.01 -7.12
N ILE A 119 -0.41 7.64 -6.65
CA ILE A 119 -0.74 7.59 -5.22
C ILE A 119 -1.07 6.16 -4.81
N TYR A 120 -0.67 5.77 -3.60
CA TYR A 120 -0.97 4.44 -3.10
C TYR A 120 -2.36 4.43 -2.45
N VAL A 121 -3.24 3.58 -2.95
CA VAL A 121 -4.65 3.55 -2.54
C VAL A 121 -5.07 2.13 -2.17
N HIS A 122 -6.10 2.02 -1.32
CA HIS A 122 -6.83 0.76 -1.21
C HIS A 122 -8.04 0.79 -2.16
N ASP A 123 -8.22 -0.32 -2.88
CA ASP A 123 -9.31 -0.53 -3.82
C ASP A 123 -10.37 -1.45 -3.21
N GLY A 124 -11.16 -0.89 -2.31
CA GLY A 124 -12.13 -1.63 -1.52
C GLY A 124 -11.59 -1.96 -0.12
N PRO A 125 -11.71 -3.22 0.36
CA PRO A 125 -11.30 -3.54 1.72
C PRO A 125 -9.78 -3.42 1.91
N PRO A 126 -9.29 -3.16 3.13
CA PRO A 126 -7.88 -3.18 3.45
C PRO A 126 -7.21 -4.51 3.05
N GLY A 127 -6.05 -4.44 2.44
CA GLY A 127 -5.34 -5.60 1.86
C GLY A 127 -5.47 -5.69 0.33
N ARG A 128 -6.24 -4.79 -0.29
CA ARG A 128 -6.29 -4.63 -1.75
C ARG A 128 -5.74 -3.26 -2.13
N GLU A 129 -4.47 -3.08 -1.85
CA GLU A 129 -3.77 -1.85 -2.19
C GLU A 129 -3.17 -1.93 -3.60
N ALA A 130 -3.11 -0.77 -4.26
CA ALA A 130 -2.49 -0.60 -5.57
C ALA A 130 -1.97 0.84 -5.75
N TRP A 131 -1.06 1.04 -6.69
CA TRP A 131 -0.72 2.37 -7.16
C TRP A 131 -1.80 2.87 -8.11
N LEU A 132 -2.52 3.92 -7.74
CA LEU A 132 -3.45 4.61 -8.63
C LEU A 132 -2.69 5.62 -9.48
N VAL A 133 -2.73 5.41 -10.78
CA VAL A 133 -2.19 6.31 -11.79
C VAL A 133 -3.34 6.91 -12.56
N ARG A 134 -3.52 8.23 -12.46
CA ARG A 134 -4.50 8.97 -13.26
C ARG A 134 -3.88 9.38 -14.57
N VAL A 135 -4.60 9.11 -15.64
CA VAL A 135 -4.18 9.45 -17.00
C VAL A 135 -5.21 10.38 -17.61
N ARG A 136 -4.75 11.52 -18.10
CA ARG A 136 -5.59 12.45 -18.86
C ARG A 136 -5.36 12.28 -20.34
N GLU A 137 -6.41 12.01 -21.08
CA GLU A 137 -6.39 11.87 -22.51
C GLU A 137 -6.59 13.24 -23.21
N ARG A 138 -6.27 13.30 -24.50
CA ARG A 138 -6.39 14.54 -25.28
C ARG A 138 -7.82 15.10 -25.37
N ASP A 139 -8.81 14.23 -25.32
CA ASP A 139 -10.24 14.60 -25.31
C ASP A 139 -10.75 15.09 -23.97
N GLY A 140 -9.88 15.13 -22.94
CA GLY A 140 -10.20 15.54 -21.58
C GLY A 140 -10.73 14.41 -20.69
N ALA A 141 -10.85 13.19 -21.20
CA ALA A 141 -11.22 12.03 -20.39
C ALA A 141 -10.13 11.69 -19.39
N THR A 142 -10.55 11.24 -18.19
CA THR A 142 -9.64 10.74 -17.16
C THR A 142 -9.82 9.24 -17.02
N ARG A 143 -8.72 8.51 -17.09
CA ARG A 143 -8.68 7.07 -16.83
C ARG A 143 -8.02 6.81 -15.48
N LEU A 144 -8.51 5.83 -14.74
CA LEU A 144 -7.97 5.37 -13.46
C LEU A 144 -7.35 3.99 -13.64
N LEU A 145 -6.02 3.93 -13.59
CA LEU A 145 -5.27 2.67 -13.71
C LEU A 145 -4.70 2.31 -12.35
N PHE A 146 -5.01 1.09 -11.92
CA PHE A 146 -4.54 0.50 -10.66
C PHE A 146 -3.42 -0.48 -10.98
N VAL A 147 -2.21 -0.17 -10.50
CA VAL A 147 -1.00 -0.92 -10.82
C VAL A 147 -0.51 -1.68 -9.60
N THR A 148 -0.28 -2.98 -9.77
CA THR A 148 0.26 -3.88 -8.77
C THR A 148 1.49 -4.61 -9.31
N GLU A 149 2.13 -5.40 -8.48
CA GLU A 149 3.22 -6.30 -8.92
C GLU A 149 2.76 -7.26 -10.03
N ALA A 150 1.53 -7.76 -9.94
CA ALA A 150 0.98 -8.71 -10.90
C ALA A 150 0.56 -8.11 -12.25
N GLY A 151 0.41 -6.79 -12.34
CA GLY A 151 -0.04 -6.10 -13.54
C GLY A 151 -0.87 -4.86 -13.22
N TRP A 152 -1.74 -4.47 -14.14
CA TRP A 152 -2.63 -3.33 -13.95
C TRP A 152 -4.04 -3.64 -14.46
N TYR A 153 -5.02 -2.91 -13.93
CA TYR A 153 -6.41 -2.92 -14.36
C TYR A 153 -6.99 -1.51 -14.34
N GLU A 154 -8.07 -1.30 -15.05
CA GLU A 154 -8.74 -0.02 -15.18
C GLU A 154 -10.11 -0.04 -14.52
N ARG A 155 -10.49 1.06 -13.90
CA ARG A 155 -11.85 1.31 -13.44
C ARG A 155 -12.40 2.61 -14.01
N SER A 156 -13.69 2.63 -14.30
CA SER A 156 -14.39 3.85 -14.62
C SER A 156 -14.37 4.82 -13.43
N PRO A 157 -14.16 6.12 -13.64
CA PRO A 157 -14.24 7.14 -12.58
C PRO A 157 -15.57 7.09 -11.81
N ASP A 158 -16.67 6.75 -12.48
CA ASP A 158 -18.02 6.69 -11.88
C ASP A 158 -18.20 5.46 -10.95
N SER A 159 -17.40 4.43 -11.09
CA SER A 159 -17.47 3.22 -10.25
C SER A 159 -16.59 3.29 -8.99
N ALA A 160 -15.72 4.27 -8.89
CA ALA A 160 -14.76 4.41 -7.80
C ALA A 160 -15.41 4.87 -6.46
N GLY A 161 -16.69 5.22 -6.44
CA GLY A 161 -17.43 5.64 -5.25
C GLY A 161 -18.56 4.73 -4.81
N SER A 162 -18.83 3.62 -5.53
CA SER A 162 -19.91 2.70 -5.17
C SER A 162 -19.33 1.46 -4.48
N ALA A 163 -19.51 1.40 -3.16
CA ALA A 163 -19.42 0.11 -2.47
C ALA A 163 -20.41 -0.86 -3.14
N PRO A 164 -20.05 -2.16 -3.37
CA PRO A 164 -21.00 -3.14 -3.85
C PRO A 164 -22.15 -3.25 -2.84
N GLY A 165 -23.32 -2.77 -3.25
CA GLY A 165 -24.56 -2.96 -2.48
C GLY A 165 -24.77 -4.45 -2.30
N LEU A 166 -24.91 -4.88 -1.05
CA LEU A 166 -25.48 -6.17 -0.70
C LEU A 166 -26.98 -6.08 -1.11
N GLU A 167 -27.29 -6.45 -2.34
CA GLU A 167 -28.67 -6.79 -2.68
C GLU A 167 -29.03 -8.07 -1.93
N GLY A 168 -29.77 -7.89 -0.83
CA GLY A 168 -30.39 -8.99 -0.13
C GLY A 168 -31.49 -9.57 -1.01
N ASP A 169 -31.31 -10.82 -1.39
CA ASP A 169 -32.36 -11.63 -1.99
C ASP A 169 -33.40 -11.98 -0.90
N GLN A 170 -34.66 -11.64 -1.15
CA GLN A 170 -35.82 -12.06 -0.36
C GLN A 170 -36.34 -13.37 -0.90
#